data_3fabde5d166b3274183e3b2651aa50b5
#
_entry.id   3fabde5d166b3274183e3b2651aa50b5
#
_cell.length_a   1.000
_cell.length_b   1.000
_cell.length_c   1.000
_cell.angle_alpha   90.00
_cell.angle_beta   90.00
_cell.angle_gamma   90.00
#
_symmetry.space_group_name_H-M   'P 1'
#
loop_
_entity.id
_entity.type
_entity.pdbx_description
1 polymer ?
#
loop_
_entity_poly.entity_id
_entity_poly.type
_entity_poly.pdbx_seq_one_letter_code
_entity_poly.pdbx_strand_id
1 'polypeptide(L)'
;LRVYYNDEEILQIESIFGRAGEETPVGEYEIKNKAYKPTWYKKETLDGKTRVRAIPFGHKDHEIGHWWMGMKKLGEPVPGSYGIHGVNVSKINEFFKKNFDWRNGSAGCPNIQDSYLDFLAKMVPRGTRVNIVQKDKWNKKRDFIPPSAA
;
A
#
# COMPACT_ATOMS: atom_id res chain seq x y z
N LEU A 1 0.60 5.34 -7.56
CA LEU A 1 -0.60 4.51 -7.63
C LEU A 1 -1.54 5.08 -8.68
N ARG A 2 -2.14 4.24 -9.50
CA ARG A 2 -3.16 4.63 -10.48
C ARG A 2 -4.43 3.86 -10.23
N VAL A 3 -5.55 4.49 -10.49
CA VAL A 3 -6.89 3.89 -10.36
C VAL A 3 -7.56 3.90 -11.72
N TYR A 4 -8.11 2.77 -12.10
CA TYR A 4 -8.82 2.59 -13.36
C TYR A 4 -10.28 2.20 -13.07
N TYR A 5 -11.17 2.67 -13.91
CA TYR A 5 -12.58 2.26 -13.96
C TYR A 5 -12.97 2.06 -15.41
N ASN A 6 -13.50 0.88 -15.76
CA ASN A 6 -13.82 0.51 -17.14
C ASN A 6 -12.68 0.81 -18.12
N ASP A 7 -11.44 0.42 -17.74
CA ASP A 7 -10.21 0.57 -18.53
C ASP A 7 -9.73 2.03 -18.72
N GLU A 8 -10.41 2.98 -18.12
CA GLU A 8 -10.00 4.38 -18.12
C GLU A 8 -9.29 4.74 -16.82
N GLU A 9 -8.13 5.41 -16.95
CA GLU A 9 -7.44 5.98 -15.78
C GLU A 9 -8.23 7.17 -15.25
N ILE A 10 -8.78 7.01 -14.04
CA ILE A 10 -9.60 8.04 -13.40
C ILE A 10 -8.85 8.82 -12.32
N LEU A 11 -7.73 8.29 -11.82
CA LEU A 11 -6.98 8.93 -10.75
C LEU A 11 -5.52 8.45 -10.75
N GLN A 12 -4.61 9.38 -10.51
CA GLN A 12 -3.20 9.10 -10.25
C GLN A 12 -2.79 9.74 -8.93
N ILE A 13 -2.23 8.94 -8.02
CA ILE A 13 -1.81 9.36 -6.68
C ILE A 13 -0.32 9.07 -6.48
N GLU A 14 0.43 10.03 -5.96
CA GLU A 14 1.79 9.80 -5.53
C GLU A 14 1.84 8.81 -4.36
N SER A 15 2.79 7.90 -4.40
CA SER A 15 2.87 6.81 -3.44
C SER A 15 4.32 6.57 -3.02
N ILE A 16 4.51 6.20 -1.75
CA ILE A 16 5.76 5.65 -1.23
C ILE A 16 5.67 4.13 -1.36
N PHE A 17 6.74 3.49 -1.80
CA PHE A 17 6.83 2.04 -1.95
C PHE A 17 7.88 1.45 -1.01
N GLY A 18 8.01 0.13 -1.03
CA GLY A 18 9.03 -0.59 -0.27
C GLY A 18 10.44 -0.14 -0.63
N ARG A 19 11.26 0.06 0.39
CA ARG A 19 12.69 0.37 0.21
C ARG A 19 13.44 -0.84 -0.33
N ALA A 20 14.68 -0.62 -0.79
CA ALA A 20 15.55 -1.68 -1.27
C ALA A 20 15.71 -2.81 -0.23
N GLY A 21 15.48 -4.05 -0.67
CA GLY A 21 15.46 -5.24 0.18
C GLY A 21 14.15 -5.50 0.92
N GLU A 22 13.19 -4.57 0.85
CA GLU A 22 11.84 -4.70 1.41
C GLU A 22 10.79 -4.25 0.39
N GLU A 23 11.01 -4.58 -0.88
CA GLU A 23 10.11 -4.18 -1.96
C GLU A 23 8.73 -4.84 -1.79
N THR A 24 7.70 -4.10 -2.19
CA THR A 24 6.36 -4.70 -2.32
C THR A 24 6.43 -5.83 -3.36
N PRO A 25 6.10 -7.07 -3.00
CA PRO A 25 6.19 -8.17 -3.98
C PRO A 25 5.30 -7.91 -5.20
N VAL A 26 5.87 -8.05 -6.38
CA VAL A 26 5.13 -7.89 -7.64
C VAL A 26 4.08 -8.98 -7.81
N GLY A 27 3.00 -8.66 -8.52
CA GLY A 27 1.93 -9.61 -8.83
C GLY A 27 0.54 -9.02 -8.68
N GLU A 28 -0.44 -9.88 -8.82
CA GLU A 28 -1.84 -9.53 -8.69
C GLU A 28 -2.34 -9.75 -7.26
N TYR A 29 -3.10 -8.79 -6.79
CA TYR A 29 -3.74 -8.78 -5.48
C TYR A 29 -5.21 -8.40 -5.59
N GLU A 30 -5.93 -8.59 -4.51
CA GLU A 30 -7.27 -8.03 -4.32
C GLU A 30 -7.34 -7.31 -2.96
N ILE A 31 -8.18 -6.27 -2.86
CA ILE A 31 -8.50 -5.64 -1.59
C ILE A 31 -9.36 -6.58 -0.75
N LYS A 32 -8.77 -7.14 0.30
CA LYS A 32 -9.41 -8.13 1.17
C LYS A 32 -10.28 -7.48 2.24
N ASN A 33 -9.74 -6.47 2.90
CA ASN A 33 -10.40 -5.77 4.01
C ASN A 33 -10.04 -4.31 4.05
N LYS A 34 -10.84 -3.54 4.77
CA LYS A 34 -10.59 -2.11 5.03
C LYS A 34 -10.90 -1.84 6.50
N ALA A 35 -10.06 -1.03 7.14
CA ALA A 35 -10.26 -0.59 8.51
C ALA A 35 -10.01 0.91 8.64
N TYR A 36 -10.96 1.64 9.21
CA TYR A 36 -10.83 3.05 9.57
C TYR A 36 -10.29 3.16 11.00
N LYS A 37 -9.29 4.04 11.20
CA LYS A 37 -8.59 4.21 12.49
C LYS A 37 -8.13 2.87 13.10
N PRO A 38 -7.38 2.06 12.31
CA PRO A 38 -7.03 0.71 12.74
C PRO A 38 -6.07 0.72 13.92
N THR A 39 -6.10 -0.33 14.73
CA THR A 39 -4.97 -0.68 15.59
C THR A 39 -3.86 -1.29 14.74
N TRP A 40 -2.65 -0.78 14.86
CA TRP A 40 -1.49 -1.33 14.16
C TRP A 40 -0.82 -2.43 14.98
N TYR A 41 -0.76 -3.62 14.42
CA TYR A 41 -0.07 -4.77 15.03
C TYR A 41 1.36 -4.86 14.48
N LYS A 42 2.25 -4.07 15.10
CA LYS A 42 3.66 -3.99 14.70
C LYS A 42 4.42 -5.23 15.15
N LYS A 43 5.10 -5.88 14.20
CA LYS A 43 6.06 -6.94 14.52
C LYS A 43 7.41 -6.31 14.87
N GLU A 44 7.96 -6.67 16.00
CA GLU A 44 9.26 -6.20 16.49
C GLU A 44 10.10 -7.41 16.88
N THR A 45 11.39 -7.41 16.49
CA THR A 45 12.33 -8.44 16.91
C THR A 45 13.22 -7.85 17.99
N LEU A 46 13.11 -8.37 19.21
CA LEU A 46 13.93 -8.00 20.36
C LEU A 46 14.59 -9.28 20.89
N ASP A 47 15.91 -9.25 21.05
CA ASP A 47 16.70 -10.38 21.57
C ASP A 47 16.44 -11.70 20.81
N GLY A 48 16.34 -11.63 19.47
CA GLY A 48 16.05 -12.77 18.61
C GLY A 48 14.62 -13.32 18.68
N LYS A 49 13.73 -12.71 19.48
CA LYS A 49 12.33 -13.11 19.62
C LYS A 49 11.41 -12.11 18.91
N THR A 50 10.52 -12.61 18.06
CA THR A 50 9.50 -11.78 17.42
C THR A 50 8.33 -11.58 18.39
N ARG A 51 7.98 -10.32 18.63
CA ARG A 51 6.82 -9.91 19.42
C ARG A 51 5.87 -9.08 18.55
N VAL A 52 4.59 -9.10 18.87
CA VAL A 52 3.58 -8.24 18.25
C VAL A 52 3.15 -7.20 19.28
N ARG A 53 3.36 -5.93 18.93
CA ARG A 53 2.89 -4.79 19.73
C ARG A 53 1.64 -4.21 19.07
N ALA A 54 0.55 -4.12 19.82
CA ALA A 54 -0.66 -3.43 19.39
C ALA A 54 -0.52 -1.94 19.68
N ILE A 55 -0.60 -1.13 18.63
CA ILE A 55 -0.48 0.34 18.70
C ILE A 55 -1.82 0.93 18.23
N PRO A 56 -2.63 1.47 19.15
CA PRO A 56 -3.93 2.02 18.79
C PRO A 56 -3.79 3.31 17.94
N PHE A 57 -4.81 3.60 17.14
CA PHE A 57 -4.87 4.86 16.42
C PHE A 57 -4.77 6.05 17.37
N GLY A 58 -4.00 7.05 16.99
CA GLY A 58 -3.70 8.24 17.81
C GLY A 58 -2.49 8.09 18.75
N HIS A 59 -1.93 6.89 18.91
CA HIS A 59 -0.67 6.72 19.62
C HIS A 59 0.48 7.33 18.81
N LYS A 60 1.46 7.97 19.46
CA LYS A 60 2.60 8.62 18.80
C LYS A 60 3.41 7.72 17.86
N ASP A 61 3.46 6.44 18.15
CA ASP A 61 4.19 5.44 17.35
C ASP A 61 3.32 4.80 16.24
N HIS A 62 2.07 5.27 16.06
CA HIS A 62 1.18 4.73 15.02
C HIS A 62 1.58 5.26 13.64
N GLU A 63 1.98 4.37 12.72
CA GLU A 63 2.55 4.75 11.42
C GLU A 63 1.68 4.43 10.20
N ILE A 64 0.52 3.78 10.38
CA ILE A 64 -0.30 3.35 9.23
C ILE A 64 -1.46 4.31 8.88
N GLY A 65 -1.55 5.47 9.55
CA GLY A 65 -2.52 6.52 9.22
C GLY A 65 -3.97 6.13 9.54
N HIS A 66 -4.92 6.85 8.90
CA HIS A 66 -6.35 6.72 9.18
C HIS A 66 -7.00 5.47 8.59
N TRP A 67 -6.44 4.93 7.53
CA TRP A 67 -6.99 3.77 6.83
C TRP A 67 -5.94 2.69 6.59
N TRP A 68 -6.39 1.47 6.69
CA TRP A 68 -5.74 0.27 6.21
C TRP A 68 -6.61 -0.38 5.14
N MET A 69 -6.07 -0.59 3.94
CA MET A 69 -6.68 -1.37 2.87
C MET A 69 -5.82 -2.61 2.65
N GLY A 70 -6.15 -3.70 3.35
CA GLY A 70 -5.39 -4.95 3.31
C GLY A 70 -5.52 -5.64 1.96
N MET A 71 -4.39 -6.10 1.43
CA MET A 71 -4.31 -6.81 0.16
C MET A 71 -4.03 -8.29 0.38
N LYS A 72 -4.68 -9.13 -0.42
CA LYS A 72 -4.40 -10.57 -0.53
C LYS A 72 -3.82 -10.83 -1.90
N LYS A 73 -2.64 -11.43 -1.98
CA LYS A 73 -2.07 -11.88 -3.25
C LYS A 73 -2.88 -13.02 -3.82
N LEU A 74 -3.08 -12.98 -5.12
CA LEU A 74 -3.72 -14.04 -5.89
C LEU A 74 -2.66 -15.03 -6.38
N GLY A 75 -3.02 -16.30 -6.48
CA GLY A 75 -2.06 -17.36 -6.74
C GLY A 75 -1.24 -17.72 -5.50
N GLU A 76 0.09 -17.75 -5.64
CA GLU A 76 0.97 -18.14 -4.55
C GLU A 76 0.97 -17.10 -3.42
N PRO A 77 0.80 -17.55 -2.15
CA PRO A 77 0.85 -16.64 -1.01
C PRO A 77 2.26 -16.08 -0.82
N VAL A 78 2.32 -14.83 -0.38
CA VAL A 78 3.58 -14.18 0.03
C VAL A 78 3.68 -14.13 1.55
N PRO A 79 4.86 -14.22 2.13
CA PRO A 79 5.05 -14.00 3.55
C PRO A 79 4.62 -12.58 3.94
N GLY A 80 3.94 -12.49 5.08
CA GLY A 80 3.51 -11.20 5.63
C GLY A 80 2.15 -10.72 5.16
N SER A 81 1.80 -9.53 5.61
CA SER A 81 0.56 -8.84 5.26
C SER A 81 0.89 -7.51 4.60
N TYR A 82 0.41 -7.32 3.41
CA TYR A 82 0.56 -6.08 2.66
C TYR A 82 -0.76 -5.33 2.61
N GLY A 83 -0.69 -4.02 2.54
CA GLY A 83 -1.87 -3.17 2.40
C GLY A 83 -1.49 -1.77 1.96
N ILE A 84 -2.44 -1.07 1.36
CA ILE A 84 -2.32 0.35 1.08
C ILE A 84 -2.76 1.08 2.34
N HIS A 85 -1.91 1.97 2.86
CA HIS A 85 -2.19 2.69 4.10
C HIS A 85 -1.60 4.09 4.11
N GLY A 86 -1.96 4.88 5.10
CA GLY A 86 -1.41 6.22 5.31
C GLY A 86 0.03 6.22 5.83
N VAL A 87 0.50 7.38 6.18
CA VAL A 87 1.85 7.59 6.70
C VAL A 87 1.83 8.39 7.99
N ASN A 88 2.87 8.23 8.78
CA ASN A 88 3.14 9.15 9.87
C ASN A 88 3.43 10.56 9.30
N VAL A 89 3.04 11.60 10.03
CA VAL A 89 3.26 13.01 9.67
C VAL A 89 4.73 13.29 9.35
N SER A 90 5.67 12.64 10.03
CA SER A 90 7.11 12.76 9.78
C SER A 90 7.54 12.34 8.37
N LYS A 91 6.77 11.50 7.70
CA LYS A 91 7.05 11.00 6.33
C LYS A 91 6.33 11.79 5.23
N ILE A 92 5.47 12.73 5.56
CA ILE A 92 4.72 13.53 4.58
C ILE A 92 5.64 14.21 3.58
N ASN A 93 6.79 14.71 4.02
CA ASN A 93 7.76 15.38 3.15
C ASN A 93 8.31 14.47 2.03
N GLU A 94 8.24 13.15 2.18
CA GLU A 94 8.67 12.22 1.14
C GLU A 94 7.78 12.26 -0.10
N PHE A 95 6.50 12.58 0.05
CA PHE A 95 5.57 12.75 -1.08
C PHE A 95 5.93 13.92 -1.99
N PHE A 96 6.63 14.91 -1.47
CA PHE A 96 7.03 16.11 -2.23
C PHE A 96 8.42 15.98 -2.87
N LYS A 97 9.13 14.89 -2.64
CA LYS A 97 10.44 14.66 -3.26
C LYS A 97 10.27 14.36 -4.75
N LYS A 98 10.99 15.13 -5.59
CA LYS A 98 10.93 15.00 -7.06
C LYS A 98 11.64 13.74 -7.57
N ASN A 99 12.62 13.22 -6.84
CA ASN A 99 13.37 12.02 -7.20
C ASN A 99 12.59 10.78 -6.76
N PHE A 100 12.29 9.89 -7.68
CA PHE A 100 11.51 8.68 -7.44
C PHE A 100 12.16 7.74 -6.41
N ASP A 101 13.48 7.69 -6.35
CA ASP A 101 14.22 6.81 -5.45
C ASP A 101 14.05 7.20 -3.97
N TRP A 102 13.77 8.46 -3.71
CA TRP A 102 13.52 8.99 -2.36
C TRP A 102 12.10 8.65 -1.83
N ARG A 103 11.21 8.17 -2.68
CA ARG A 103 9.86 7.72 -2.28
C ARG A 103 9.84 6.26 -1.85
N ASN A 104 10.94 5.55 -2.02
CA ASN A 104 11.10 4.19 -1.56
C ASN A 104 11.50 4.23 -0.08
N GLY A 105 10.54 4.15 0.83
CA GLY A 105 10.81 4.33 2.26
C GLY A 105 9.96 3.47 3.19
N SER A 106 9.04 2.67 2.65
CA SER A 106 8.22 1.77 3.45
C SER A 106 8.90 0.42 3.69
N ALA A 107 8.37 -0.36 4.62
CA ALA A 107 8.73 -1.76 4.84
C ALA A 107 7.87 -2.70 3.95
N GLY A 108 7.64 -2.33 2.69
CA GLY A 108 6.97 -3.13 1.68
C GLY A 108 5.50 -2.79 1.41
N CYS A 109 4.86 -1.96 2.21
CA CYS A 109 3.48 -1.53 1.94
C CYS A 109 3.44 -0.25 1.10
N PRO A 110 2.60 -0.15 0.05
CA PRO A 110 2.32 1.13 -0.59
C PRO A 110 1.72 2.12 0.39
N ASN A 111 2.32 3.30 0.51
CA ASN A 111 1.82 4.38 1.35
C ASN A 111 1.33 5.54 0.49
N ILE A 112 0.22 6.13 0.84
CA ILE A 112 -0.35 7.31 0.21
C ILE A 112 -0.78 8.33 1.27
N GLN A 113 -0.85 9.59 0.88
CA GLN A 113 -1.28 10.66 1.77
C GLN A 113 -2.71 10.44 2.26
N ASP A 114 -2.97 10.67 3.54
CA ASP A 114 -4.24 10.35 4.20
C ASP A 114 -5.48 10.97 3.53
N SER A 115 -5.39 12.17 2.96
CA SER A 115 -6.51 12.79 2.25
C SER A 115 -6.94 12.00 1.01
N TYR A 116 -5.99 11.52 0.23
CA TYR A 116 -6.26 10.65 -0.92
C TYR A 116 -6.69 9.25 -0.49
N LEU A 117 -6.13 8.76 0.60
CA LEU A 117 -6.45 7.45 1.13
C LEU A 117 -7.89 7.39 1.65
N ASP A 118 -8.37 8.43 2.33
CA ASP A 118 -9.76 8.52 2.78
C ASP A 118 -10.74 8.42 1.61
N PHE A 119 -10.48 9.18 0.56
CA PHE A 119 -11.27 9.12 -0.68
C PHE A 119 -11.20 7.72 -1.33
N LEU A 120 -9.99 7.19 -1.52
CA LEU A 120 -9.76 5.89 -2.15
C LEU A 120 -10.43 4.76 -1.35
N ALA A 121 -10.29 4.76 -0.03
CA ALA A 121 -10.86 3.73 0.83
C ALA A 121 -12.40 3.71 0.81
N LYS A 122 -13.03 4.88 0.61
CA LYS A 122 -14.48 5.00 0.45
C LYS A 122 -14.95 4.57 -0.94
N MET A 123 -14.20 4.92 -1.98
CA MET A 123 -14.56 4.67 -3.38
C MET A 123 -14.31 3.22 -3.80
N VAL A 124 -13.19 2.64 -3.39
CA VAL A 124 -12.73 1.32 -3.87
C VAL A 124 -13.38 0.20 -3.04
N PRO A 125 -14.19 -0.70 -3.64
CA PRO A 125 -14.79 -1.82 -2.92
C PRO A 125 -13.77 -2.93 -2.58
N ARG A 126 -14.15 -3.82 -1.65
CA ARG A 126 -13.44 -5.08 -1.45
C ARG A 126 -13.56 -5.94 -2.70
N GLY A 127 -12.52 -6.72 -3.00
CA GLY A 127 -12.43 -7.51 -4.24
C GLY A 127 -11.82 -6.73 -5.41
N THR A 128 -11.62 -5.40 -5.28
CA THR A 128 -10.93 -4.62 -6.33
C THR A 128 -9.54 -5.19 -6.56
N ARG A 129 -9.19 -5.37 -7.83
CA ARG A 129 -7.87 -5.86 -8.25
C ARG A 129 -6.82 -4.78 -8.06
N VAL A 130 -5.65 -5.20 -7.61
CA VAL A 130 -4.46 -4.37 -7.45
C VAL A 130 -3.28 -5.07 -8.12
N ASN A 131 -2.67 -4.42 -9.10
CA ASN A 131 -1.48 -4.92 -9.77
C ASN A 131 -0.26 -4.19 -9.24
N ILE A 132 0.68 -4.94 -8.67
CA ILE A 132 2.00 -4.45 -8.28
C ILE A 132 2.97 -4.80 -9.40
N VAL A 133 3.56 -3.78 -10.02
CA VAL A 133 4.46 -3.93 -11.16
C VAL A 133 5.83 -3.31 -10.84
N GLN A 134 6.88 -3.81 -11.50
CA GLN A 134 8.21 -3.22 -11.37
C GLN A 134 8.28 -1.87 -12.10
N LYS A 135 9.02 -0.93 -11.53
CA LYS A 135 9.17 0.44 -12.05
C LYS A 135 9.69 0.49 -13.50
N ASP A 136 10.68 -0.32 -13.80
CA ASP A 136 11.34 -0.42 -15.12
C ASP A 136 10.45 -1.00 -16.21
N LYS A 137 9.43 -1.77 -15.80
CA LYS A 137 8.45 -2.38 -16.70
C LYS A 137 7.16 -1.56 -16.83
N TRP A 138 7.11 -0.39 -16.20
CA TRP A 138 5.93 0.48 -16.28
C TRP A 138 5.80 1.10 -17.67
N ASN A 139 4.86 0.63 -18.45
CA ASN A 139 4.50 1.23 -19.73
C ASN A 139 3.03 1.69 -19.67
N LYS A 140 2.80 2.98 -19.90
CA LYS A 140 1.50 3.67 -19.82
C LYS A 140 0.33 2.96 -20.53
N LYS A 141 0.61 2.09 -21.49
CA LYS A 141 -0.41 1.35 -22.27
C LYS A 141 -0.47 -0.14 -22.00
N ARG A 142 0.53 -0.73 -21.31
CA ARG A 142 0.63 -2.19 -21.17
C ARG A 142 0.32 -2.73 -19.78
N ASP A 143 0.31 -1.86 -18.76
CA ASP A 143 0.22 -2.32 -17.37
C ASP A 143 -1.21 -2.34 -16.85
N PHE A 144 -2.17 -2.04 -17.71
CA PHE A 144 -3.54 -2.39 -17.49
C PHE A 144 -3.75 -3.85 -17.93
N ILE A 145 -3.83 -4.75 -16.96
CA ILE A 145 -4.33 -6.10 -17.21
C ILE A 145 -5.83 -6.03 -16.89
N PRO A 146 -6.70 -6.06 -17.92
CA PRO A 146 -8.13 -6.14 -17.65
C PRO A 146 -8.39 -7.37 -16.77
N PRO A 147 -9.32 -7.30 -15.83
CA PRO A 147 -9.72 -8.49 -15.10
C PRO A 147 -10.04 -9.55 -16.15
N SER A 148 -9.34 -10.68 -16.08
CA SER A 148 -9.64 -11.82 -16.96
C SER A 148 -11.14 -12.01 -16.91
N ALA A 149 -11.77 -11.93 -18.06
CA ALA A 149 -13.18 -12.22 -18.20
C ALA A 149 -13.41 -13.60 -17.57
N ALA A 150 -14.04 -13.57 -16.40
CA ALA A 150 -14.45 -14.78 -15.71
C ALA A 150 -15.51 -15.49 -16.52
#